data_04d5bff0065728ed225e8261e03b9b47
#
_entry.id   04d5bff0065728ed225e8261e03b9b47
#
_cell.length_a   1.000
_cell.length_b   1.000
_cell.length_c   1.000
_cell.angle_alpha   90.00
_cell.angle_beta   90.00
_cell.angle_gamma   90.00
#
_symmetry.space_group_name_H-M   'P 1'
#
loop_
_entity.id
_entity.type
_entity.pdbx_description
1 polymer ?
#
loop_
_entity_poly.entity_id
_entity_poly.type
_entity_poly.pdbx_seq_one_letter_code
_entity_poly.pdbx_strand_id
1 'polypeptide(L)'
;GIIDDIIRNYQTKILKNTSTVQEIRIEDNQRAVVRDQVENSLRSQGITYGELTRNVGSFGGTEIVLFGKKIRFIYKLRSVSAGSGAGAALTRLSESAQCAYAAIAFGLGRSIKNNDVTTSNLSRYSGTFFTDEDTTKIANSLPDDWVESSVFGANKLLSTFGRGGRYTFHRGDGVVSRINNAFMRVKRIENVRMDVNKWNPSDFWMVEKGFNFGRIDGEQTLLGLNQVIQESLQEKSLIGISLKKMQGGASLSKKNITSNMNQSKEYTGFSYSRTSMDGYILLSGGTKIQYRSFGGP
;
A
#
# COMPACT_ATOMS: atom_id res chain seq x y z
N GLY A 1 -17.87 -36.89 -2.10
CA GLY A 1 -18.57 -35.62 -2.34
C GLY A 1 -17.59 -34.47 -2.49
N ILE A 2 -18.06 -33.26 -2.81
CA ILE A 2 -17.19 -32.09 -3.10
C ILE A 2 -16.21 -31.77 -1.96
N ILE A 3 -16.59 -31.96 -0.70
CA ILE A 3 -15.72 -31.72 0.43
C ILE A 3 -14.56 -32.70 0.44
N ASP A 4 -14.84 -34.00 0.17
CA ASP A 4 -13.82 -35.03 0.12
C ASP A 4 -12.87 -34.84 -1.06
N ASP A 5 -13.37 -34.29 -2.17
CA ASP A 5 -12.56 -33.96 -3.33
C ASP A 5 -11.62 -32.80 -3.04
N ILE A 6 -12.11 -31.76 -2.35
CA ILE A 6 -11.28 -30.65 -1.91
C ILE A 6 -10.23 -31.12 -0.91
N ILE A 7 -10.59 -31.95 0.07
CA ILE A 7 -9.65 -32.47 1.06
C ILE A 7 -8.57 -33.34 0.40
N ARG A 8 -8.92 -34.09 -0.64
CA ARG A 8 -7.96 -34.92 -1.39
C ARG A 8 -7.03 -34.12 -2.30
N ASN A 9 -7.57 -33.08 -2.93
CA ASN A 9 -6.83 -32.30 -3.95
C ASN A 9 -5.89 -31.24 -3.35
N TYR A 10 -6.08 -30.87 -2.09
CA TYR A 10 -5.29 -29.84 -1.44
C TYR A 10 -4.74 -30.32 -0.11
N GLN A 11 -3.61 -29.78 0.31
CA GLN A 11 -3.13 -29.96 1.69
C GLN A 11 -4.07 -29.20 2.64
N THR A 12 -4.77 -29.91 3.51
CA THR A 12 -5.79 -29.34 4.39
C THR A 12 -5.51 -29.65 5.85
N LYS A 13 -6.04 -28.81 6.74
CA LYS A 13 -6.09 -29.02 8.18
C LYS A 13 -7.49 -28.72 8.68
N ILE A 14 -8.09 -29.67 9.38
CA ILE A 14 -9.40 -29.46 10.05
C ILE A 14 -9.14 -28.67 11.33
N LEU A 15 -9.69 -27.45 11.41
CA LEU A 15 -9.55 -26.58 12.57
C LEU A 15 -10.70 -26.78 13.56
N LYS A 16 -11.87 -27.13 13.07
CA LYS A 16 -13.07 -27.36 13.86
C LYS A 16 -13.96 -28.38 13.18
N ASN A 17 -14.54 -29.26 13.94
CA ASN A 17 -15.54 -30.21 13.46
C ASN A 17 -16.56 -30.48 14.55
N THR A 18 -17.71 -29.84 14.45
CA THR A 18 -18.88 -30.03 15.34
C THR A 18 -20.08 -30.49 14.53
N SER A 19 -21.18 -30.77 15.18
CA SER A 19 -22.44 -31.13 14.49
C SER A 19 -22.93 -30.02 13.56
N THR A 20 -22.67 -28.75 13.88
CA THR A 20 -23.18 -27.57 13.15
C THR A 20 -22.17 -26.88 12.29
N VAL A 21 -20.87 -27.01 12.54
CA VAL A 21 -19.81 -26.29 11.83
C VAL A 21 -18.58 -27.17 11.60
N GLN A 22 -18.08 -27.18 10.38
CA GLN A 22 -16.77 -27.69 10.06
C GLN A 22 -15.90 -26.59 9.44
N GLU A 23 -14.70 -26.39 9.96
CA GLU A 23 -13.71 -25.45 9.42
C GLU A 23 -12.51 -26.19 8.89
N ILE A 24 -12.22 -25.99 7.59
CA ILE A 24 -11.14 -26.64 6.85
C ILE A 24 -10.20 -25.55 6.37
N ARG A 25 -8.97 -25.57 6.86
CA ARG A 25 -7.91 -24.68 6.39
C ARG A 25 -7.16 -25.33 5.25
N ILE A 26 -7.06 -24.62 4.11
CA ILE A 26 -6.26 -25.03 2.96
C ILE A 26 -4.89 -24.37 3.09
N GLU A 27 -3.84 -25.18 3.13
CA GLU A 27 -2.46 -24.78 3.44
C GLU A 27 -1.64 -24.46 2.17
N ASP A 28 -2.29 -24.17 1.04
CA ASP A 28 -1.60 -23.89 -0.21
C ASP A 28 -1.03 -22.46 -0.24
N ASN A 29 0.17 -22.31 -0.83
CA ASN A 29 0.82 -21.01 -0.99
C ASN A 29 0.15 -20.14 -2.08
N GLN A 30 -0.59 -20.73 -3.01
CA GLN A 30 -1.32 -20.04 -4.09
C GLN A 30 -2.78 -19.80 -3.70
N ARG A 31 -3.00 -19.24 -2.52
CA ARG A 31 -4.32 -19.10 -1.90
C ARG A 31 -5.38 -18.46 -2.80
N ALA A 32 -5.03 -17.43 -3.60
CA ALA A 32 -5.99 -16.77 -4.48
C ALA A 32 -6.42 -17.69 -5.61
N VAL A 33 -5.49 -18.43 -6.21
CA VAL A 33 -5.77 -19.43 -7.26
C VAL A 33 -6.61 -20.57 -6.69
N VAL A 34 -6.23 -21.09 -5.53
CA VAL A 34 -6.96 -22.18 -4.86
C VAL A 34 -8.38 -21.78 -4.50
N ARG A 35 -8.57 -20.55 -3.97
CA ARG A 35 -9.91 -20.04 -3.70
C ARG A 35 -10.77 -19.99 -4.96
N ASP A 36 -10.24 -19.44 -6.04
CA ASP A 36 -10.95 -19.36 -7.31
C ASP A 36 -11.30 -20.76 -7.83
N GLN A 37 -10.41 -21.75 -7.69
CA GLN A 37 -10.66 -23.15 -8.05
C GLN A 37 -11.76 -23.78 -7.20
N VAL A 38 -11.73 -23.59 -5.88
CA VAL A 38 -12.74 -24.11 -4.95
C VAL A 38 -14.09 -23.48 -5.25
N GLU A 39 -14.16 -22.17 -5.40
CA GLU A 39 -15.40 -21.45 -5.68
C GLU A 39 -15.97 -21.80 -7.06
N ASN A 40 -15.12 -22.00 -8.08
CA ASN A 40 -15.52 -22.50 -9.38
C ASN A 40 -16.08 -23.92 -9.31
N SER A 41 -15.46 -24.80 -8.52
CA SER A 41 -15.96 -26.17 -8.31
C SER A 41 -17.32 -26.18 -7.62
N LEU A 42 -17.53 -25.29 -6.63
CA LEU A 42 -18.83 -25.12 -5.98
C LEU A 42 -19.90 -24.65 -6.97
N ARG A 43 -19.59 -23.64 -7.77
CA ARG A 43 -20.50 -23.11 -8.82
C ARG A 43 -20.86 -24.15 -9.85
N SER A 44 -19.90 -24.93 -10.33
CA SER A 44 -20.14 -25.97 -11.34
C SER A 44 -21.06 -27.08 -10.85
N GLN A 45 -21.12 -27.30 -9.54
CA GLN A 45 -22.04 -28.25 -8.90
C GLN A 45 -23.35 -27.61 -8.39
N GLY A 46 -23.59 -26.35 -8.73
CA GLY A 46 -24.79 -25.64 -8.30
C GLY A 46 -24.87 -25.33 -6.81
N ILE A 47 -23.72 -25.36 -6.11
CA ILE A 47 -23.64 -25.08 -4.67
C ILE A 47 -23.47 -23.58 -4.47
N THR A 48 -24.41 -22.97 -3.77
CA THR A 48 -24.34 -21.57 -3.36
C THR A 48 -23.37 -21.41 -2.22
N TYR A 49 -22.52 -20.38 -2.27
CA TYR A 49 -21.57 -20.06 -1.22
C TYR A 49 -21.61 -18.57 -0.86
N GLY A 50 -21.20 -18.25 0.37
CA GLY A 50 -21.02 -16.91 0.87
C GLY A 50 -19.58 -16.63 1.23
N GLU A 51 -19.26 -15.34 1.38
CA GLU A 51 -17.97 -14.91 1.87
C GLU A 51 -17.88 -15.09 3.38
N LEU A 52 -16.76 -15.65 3.85
CA LEU A 52 -16.40 -15.68 5.26
C LEU A 52 -15.41 -14.56 5.55
N THR A 53 -15.88 -13.52 6.24
CA THR A 53 -15.01 -12.46 6.75
C THR A 53 -14.43 -12.91 8.08
N ARG A 54 -13.10 -12.91 8.21
CA ARG A 54 -12.38 -13.28 9.42
C ARG A 54 -11.46 -12.17 9.91
N ASN A 55 -11.05 -12.30 11.16
CA ASN A 55 -10.05 -11.48 11.81
C ASN A 55 -8.66 -11.67 11.18
N VAL A 56 -7.71 -10.89 11.68
CA VAL A 56 -6.28 -10.93 11.32
C VAL A 56 -5.76 -12.38 11.20
N GLY A 57 -4.98 -12.65 10.17
CA GLY A 57 -4.32 -13.93 9.94
C GLY A 57 -5.04 -14.88 8.99
N SER A 58 -6.12 -14.43 8.32
CA SER A 58 -6.77 -15.21 7.27
C SER A 58 -7.15 -14.37 6.05
N PHE A 59 -6.93 -14.94 4.88
CA PHE A 59 -7.33 -14.32 3.60
C PHE A 59 -8.82 -14.57 3.31
N GLY A 60 -9.69 -14.19 4.22
CA GLY A 60 -11.11 -14.47 4.10
C GLY A 60 -11.41 -15.96 4.05
N GLY A 61 -12.54 -16.32 3.53
CA GLY A 61 -12.95 -17.71 3.39
C GLY A 61 -14.21 -17.84 2.58
N THR A 62 -14.58 -19.09 2.29
CA THR A 62 -15.79 -19.47 1.60
C THR A 62 -16.66 -20.31 2.54
N GLU A 63 -17.90 -19.93 2.75
CA GLU A 63 -18.86 -20.67 3.58
C GLU A 63 -19.95 -21.28 2.69
N ILE A 64 -20.21 -22.56 2.88
CA ILE A 64 -21.38 -23.25 2.31
C ILE A 64 -22.20 -23.88 3.42
N VAL A 65 -23.45 -24.19 3.12
CA VAL A 65 -24.35 -24.95 4.01
C VAL A 65 -24.72 -26.24 3.31
N LEU A 66 -24.35 -27.38 3.89
CA LEU A 66 -24.73 -28.70 3.41
C LEU A 66 -25.45 -29.48 4.51
N PHE A 67 -26.67 -29.93 4.24
CA PHE A 67 -27.51 -30.69 5.18
C PHE A 67 -27.60 -30.01 6.58
N GLY A 68 -27.73 -28.67 6.58
CA GLY A 68 -27.84 -27.89 7.80
C GLY A 68 -26.53 -27.61 8.53
N LYS A 69 -25.42 -28.16 8.05
CA LYS A 69 -24.08 -27.93 8.60
C LYS A 69 -23.33 -26.87 7.80
N LYS A 70 -22.73 -25.89 8.48
CA LYS A 70 -21.86 -24.90 7.87
C LYS A 70 -20.49 -25.50 7.63
N ILE A 71 -20.02 -25.43 6.39
CA ILE A 71 -18.65 -25.80 6.01
C ILE A 71 -17.91 -24.53 5.62
N ARG A 72 -16.78 -24.29 6.25
CA ARG A 72 -15.94 -23.10 6.06
C ARG A 72 -14.60 -23.48 5.52
N PHE A 73 -14.29 -23.03 4.32
CA PHE A 73 -12.94 -23.10 3.75
C PHE A 73 -12.17 -21.85 4.09
N ILE A 74 -11.02 -22.00 4.71
CA ILE A 74 -10.16 -20.91 5.14
C ILE A 74 -8.87 -21.01 4.36
N TYR A 75 -8.57 -19.93 3.62
CA TYR A 75 -7.36 -19.83 2.82
C TYR A 75 -6.29 -19.09 3.61
N LYS A 76 -5.23 -19.77 4.04
CA LYS A 76 -4.18 -19.20 4.88
C LYS A 76 -2.86 -19.13 4.17
N LEU A 77 -2.21 -17.96 4.27
CA LEU A 77 -0.85 -17.76 3.83
C LEU A 77 0.14 -18.29 4.88
N ARG A 78 1.22 -18.93 4.43
CA ARG A 78 2.38 -19.20 5.30
C ARG A 78 3.06 -17.87 5.64
N SER A 79 3.34 -17.63 6.93
CA SER A 79 4.17 -16.51 7.34
C SER A 79 5.57 -16.69 6.75
N VAL A 80 6.06 -15.68 6.04
CA VAL A 80 7.46 -15.63 5.63
C VAL A 80 8.27 -15.30 6.88
N SER A 81 9.13 -16.22 7.33
CA SER A 81 10.07 -15.95 8.42
C SER A 81 11.00 -14.80 8.00
N ALA A 82 11.12 -13.79 8.86
CA ALA A 82 11.98 -12.64 8.67
C ALA A 82 13.47 -13.05 8.80
N GLY A 83 14.06 -13.50 7.70
CA GLY A 83 15.52 -13.55 7.58
C GLY A 83 16.07 -12.21 7.08
N SER A 84 17.33 -11.90 7.36
CA SER A 84 17.99 -10.63 7.03
C SER A 84 18.02 -10.24 5.54
N GLY A 85 17.66 -11.15 4.62
CA GLY A 85 17.45 -10.85 3.19
C GLY A 85 15.97 -10.72 2.80
N ALA A 86 15.04 -11.10 3.67
CA ALA A 86 13.60 -11.04 3.41
C ALA A 86 13.03 -9.63 3.54
N GLY A 87 13.70 -8.72 4.24
CA GLY A 87 13.19 -7.38 4.52
C GLY A 87 12.93 -6.55 3.27
N ALA A 88 13.90 -6.43 2.37
CA ALA A 88 13.76 -5.64 1.14
C ALA A 88 12.74 -6.26 0.17
N ALA A 89 12.74 -7.58 0.04
CA ALA A 89 11.78 -8.29 -0.82
C ALA A 89 10.35 -8.17 -0.28
N LEU A 90 10.17 -8.31 1.04
CA LEU A 90 8.87 -8.13 1.67
C LEU A 90 8.39 -6.69 1.57
N THR A 91 9.26 -5.70 1.75
CA THR A 91 8.95 -4.28 1.59
C THR A 91 8.45 -4.02 0.17
N ARG A 92 9.20 -4.44 -0.85
CA ARG A 92 8.79 -4.28 -2.25
C ARG A 92 7.44 -4.95 -2.54
N LEU A 93 7.23 -6.18 -2.05
CA LEU A 93 5.98 -6.90 -2.22
C LEU A 93 4.81 -6.18 -1.53
N SER A 94 4.99 -5.72 -0.28
CA SER A 94 3.95 -5.03 0.47
C SER A 94 3.56 -3.69 -0.15
N GLU A 95 4.52 -2.91 -0.61
CA GLU A 95 4.26 -1.63 -1.30
C GLU A 95 3.56 -1.84 -2.65
N SER A 96 3.96 -2.88 -3.41
CA SER A 96 3.29 -3.25 -4.66
C SER A 96 1.87 -3.73 -4.41
N ALA A 97 1.64 -4.49 -3.35
CA ALA A 97 0.30 -4.92 -2.95
C ALA A 97 -0.58 -3.74 -2.56
N GLN A 98 -0.09 -2.79 -1.79
CA GLN A 98 -0.82 -1.57 -1.43
C GLN A 98 -1.26 -0.78 -2.66
N CYS A 99 -0.36 -0.64 -3.64
CA CYS A 99 -0.64 -0.02 -4.93
C CYS A 99 -1.77 -0.74 -5.68
N ALA A 100 -1.67 -2.07 -5.81
CA ALA A 100 -2.66 -2.88 -6.50
C ALA A 100 -4.02 -2.93 -5.78
N TYR A 101 -4.03 -3.02 -4.45
CA TYR A 101 -5.25 -3.05 -3.64
C TYR A 101 -6.01 -1.71 -3.72
N ALA A 102 -5.29 -0.59 -3.73
CA ALA A 102 -5.89 0.72 -3.99
C ALA A 102 -6.58 0.74 -5.37
N ALA A 103 -5.92 0.23 -6.40
CA ALA A 103 -6.49 0.15 -7.73
C ALA A 103 -7.77 -0.71 -7.78
N ILE A 104 -7.80 -1.85 -7.06
CA ILE A 104 -8.99 -2.70 -6.97
C ILE A 104 -10.13 -1.96 -6.27
N ALA A 105 -9.87 -1.30 -5.14
CA ALA A 105 -10.90 -0.55 -4.40
C ALA A 105 -11.50 0.58 -5.24
N PHE A 106 -10.65 1.34 -5.94
CA PHE A 106 -11.10 2.41 -6.83
C PHE A 106 -11.82 1.86 -8.07
N GLY A 107 -11.36 0.75 -8.61
CA GLY A 107 -11.99 0.09 -9.75
C GLY A 107 -13.37 -0.47 -9.43
N LEU A 108 -13.54 -1.06 -8.24
CA LEU A 108 -14.83 -1.52 -7.73
C LEU A 108 -15.74 -0.38 -7.26
N GLY A 109 -15.18 0.80 -6.95
CA GLY A 109 -15.93 1.96 -6.46
C GLY A 109 -16.55 1.77 -5.08
N ARG A 110 -16.06 0.80 -4.29
CA ARG A 110 -16.51 0.49 -2.93
C ARG A 110 -15.37 -0.01 -2.07
N SER A 111 -15.57 0.01 -0.76
CA SER A 111 -14.64 -0.63 0.16
C SER A 111 -14.46 -2.11 -0.19
N ILE A 112 -13.22 -2.57 -0.15
CA ILE A 112 -12.84 -3.95 -0.39
C ILE A 112 -12.67 -4.73 0.91
N LYS A 113 -12.80 -6.04 0.79
CA LYS A 113 -12.50 -7.04 1.82
C LYS A 113 -11.34 -7.92 1.35
N ASN A 114 -10.83 -8.76 2.22
CA ASN A 114 -9.76 -9.71 1.86
C ASN A 114 -10.15 -10.60 0.65
N ASN A 115 -11.42 -10.96 0.54
CA ASN A 115 -11.93 -11.79 -0.57
C ASN A 115 -12.02 -11.06 -1.91
N ASP A 116 -11.93 -9.75 -1.94
CA ASP A 116 -11.88 -8.98 -3.18
C ASP A 116 -10.50 -9.01 -3.85
N VAL A 117 -9.45 -9.34 -3.09
CA VAL A 117 -8.09 -9.43 -3.62
C VAL A 117 -7.85 -10.79 -4.25
N THR A 118 -8.33 -10.94 -5.45
CA THR A 118 -8.25 -12.16 -6.25
C THR A 118 -7.35 -11.98 -7.46
N THR A 119 -6.86 -13.08 -8.02
CA THR A 119 -6.15 -13.08 -9.31
C THR A 119 -7.01 -12.45 -10.40
N SER A 120 -8.32 -12.73 -10.37
CA SER A 120 -9.29 -12.17 -11.33
C SER A 120 -9.39 -10.65 -11.23
N ASN A 121 -9.52 -10.09 -10.01
CA ASN A 121 -9.58 -8.64 -9.83
C ASN A 121 -8.23 -7.97 -10.13
N LEU A 122 -7.11 -8.57 -9.76
CA LEU A 122 -5.78 -8.07 -10.14
C LEU A 122 -5.62 -8.01 -11.66
N SER A 123 -6.04 -9.03 -12.37
CA SER A 123 -6.05 -9.06 -13.85
C SER A 123 -6.99 -8.01 -14.43
N ARG A 124 -8.22 -7.92 -13.90
CA ARG A 124 -9.25 -6.98 -14.38
C ARG A 124 -8.80 -5.52 -14.30
N TYR A 125 -8.08 -5.16 -13.25
CA TYR A 125 -7.62 -3.78 -13.00
C TYR A 125 -6.16 -3.55 -13.35
N SER A 126 -5.49 -4.50 -14.01
CA SER A 126 -4.06 -4.42 -14.35
C SER A 126 -3.68 -3.21 -15.22
N GLY A 127 -4.63 -2.63 -15.95
CA GLY A 127 -4.42 -1.38 -16.70
C GLY A 127 -4.48 -0.10 -15.85
N THR A 128 -4.74 -0.20 -14.54
CA THR A 128 -4.87 0.94 -13.66
C THR A 128 -3.81 1.00 -12.56
N PHE A 129 -3.00 -0.03 -12.40
CA PHE A 129 -1.85 -0.01 -11.50
C PHE A 129 -0.59 -0.56 -12.19
N PHE A 130 0.54 -0.02 -11.80
CA PHE A 130 1.85 -0.33 -12.37
C PHE A 130 2.82 -0.55 -11.22
N THR A 131 3.38 -1.76 -11.15
CA THR A 131 4.32 -2.16 -10.11
C THR A 131 5.48 -2.92 -10.73
N ASP A 132 6.59 -2.98 -10.00
CA ASP A 132 7.75 -3.78 -10.35
C ASP A 132 7.69 -5.22 -9.79
N GLU A 133 6.55 -5.60 -9.20
CA GLU A 133 6.34 -6.94 -8.64
C GLU A 133 5.26 -7.69 -9.43
N ASP A 134 5.43 -9.01 -9.52
CA ASP A 134 4.50 -9.89 -10.21
C ASP A 134 3.14 -9.98 -9.50
N THR A 135 2.05 -9.91 -10.26
CA THR A 135 0.67 -9.97 -9.73
C THR A 135 0.37 -11.29 -9.02
N THR A 136 0.99 -12.40 -9.47
CA THR A 136 0.84 -13.71 -8.82
C THR A 136 1.45 -13.69 -7.41
N LYS A 137 2.59 -13.04 -7.24
CA LYS A 137 3.19 -12.85 -5.91
C LYS A 137 2.34 -11.93 -5.03
N ILE A 138 1.81 -10.84 -5.59
CA ILE A 138 0.89 -9.94 -4.87
C ILE A 138 -0.33 -10.73 -4.36
N ALA A 139 -0.88 -11.60 -5.20
CA ALA A 139 -2.05 -12.41 -4.84
C ALA A 139 -1.74 -13.46 -3.76
N ASN A 140 -0.60 -14.13 -3.85
CA ASN A 140 -0.35 -15.38 -3.12
C ASN A 140 0.73 -15.31 -2.04
N SER A 141 1.64 -14.33 -2.08
CA SER A 141 2.85 -14.34 -1.23
C SER A 141 2.84 -13.27 -0.15
N LEU A 142 1.86 -12.37 -0.11
CA LEU A 142 1.78 -11.34 0.91
C LEU A 142 1.32 -11.95 2.26
N PRO A 143 2.03 -11.71 3.37
CA PRO A 143 1.60 -12.13 4.70
C PRO A 143 0.22 -11.56 5.08
N ASP A 144 -0.56 -12.33 5.84
CA ASP A 144 -1.96 -11.99 6.16
C ASP A 144 -2.13 -10.63 6.85
N ASP A 145 -1.21 -10.27 7.73
CA ASP A 145 -1.22 -8.97 8.41
C ASP A 145 -0.96 -7.79 7.45
N TRP A 146 -0.15 -8.02 6.41
CA TRP A 146 0.04 -7.05 5.34
C TRP A 146 -1.17 -6.99 4.39
N VAL A 147 -1.85 -8.10 4.15
CA VAL A 147 -3.12 -8.11 3.40
C VAL A 147 -4.13 -7.23 4.11
N GLU A 148 -4.35 -7.43 5.40
CA GLU A 148 -5.29 -6.65 6.20
C GLU A 148 -4.93 -5.17 6.21
N SER A 149 -3.66 -4.85 6.48
CA SER A 149 -3.16 -3.48 6.46
C SER A 149 -3.37 -2.81 5.09
N SER A 150 -3.12 -3.54 4.00
CA SER A 150 -3.29 -3.03 2.64
C SER A 150 -4.76 -2.82 2.27
N VAL A 151 -5.66 -3.68 2.74
CA VAL A 151 -7.11 -3.51 2.61
C VAL A 151 -7.58 -2.25 3.35
N PHE A 152 -7.16 -2.04 4.59
CA PHE A 152 -7.48 -0.83 5.35
C PHE A 152 -6.95 0.43 4.65
N GLY A 153 -5.72 0.39 4.17
CA GLY A 153 -5.11 1.49 3.41
C GLY A 153 -5.89 1.84 2.16
N ALA A 154 -6.20 0.84 1.34
CA ALA A 154 -6.99 1.01 0.10
C ALA A 154 -8.37 1.63 0.37
N ASN A 155 -9.07 1.13 1.38
CA ASN A 155 -10.39 1.64 1.77
C ASN A 155 -10.31 3.08 2.28
N LYS A 156 -9.27 3.41 3.04
CA LYS A 156 -9.06 4.77 3.53
C LYS A 156 -8.74 5.75 2.40
N LEU A 157 -7.91 5.33 1.44
CA LEU A 157 -7.64 6.13 0.24
C LEU A 157 -8.91 6.38 -0.56
N LEU A 158 -9.71 5.35 -0.81
CA LEU A 158 -10.97 5.48 -1.53
C LEU A 158 -11.93 6.45 -0.82
N SER A 159 -12.12 6.31 0.50
CA SER A 159 -13.01 7.20 1.27
C SER A 159 -12.52 8.66 1.28
N THR A 160 -11.21 8.90 1.20
CA THR A 160 -10.62 10.25 1.27
C THR A 160 -10.57 10.94 -0.09
N PHE A 161 -10.18 10.22 -1.14
CA PHE A 161 -9.95 10.81 -2.47
C PHE A 161 -11.10 10.54 -3.45
N GLY A 162 -12.10 9.78 -3.04
CA GLY A 162 -13.37 9.65 -3.71
C GLY A 162 -13.43 8.57 -4.78
N ARG A 163 -14.07 8.86 -5.91
CA ARG A 163 -14.72 7.89 -6.77
C ARG A 163 -13.75 7.11 -7.65
N GLY A 164 -14.05 5.83 -7.87
CA GLY A 164 -13.33 4.94 -8.76
C GLY A 164 -13.18 5.47 -10.18
N GLY A 165 -12.17 4.97 -10.87
CA GLY A 165 -11.93 5.27 -12.28
C GLY A 165 -11.20 6.59 -12.58
N ARG A 166 -10.94 7.42 -11.57
CA ARG A 166 -10.26 8.72 -11.73
C ARG A 166 -8.73 8.60 -11.75
N TYR A 167 -8.17 7.62 -11.09
CA TYR A 167 -6.73 7.51 -10.86
C TYR A 167 -6.11 6.29 -11.53
N THR A 168 -4.80 6.42 -11.79
CA THR A 168 -3.86 5.31 -11.95
C THR A 168 -2.88 5.28 -10.79
N PHE A 169 -2.32 4.13 -10.51
CA PHE A 169 -1.49 3.88 -9.32
C PHE A 169 -0.12 3.38 -9.77
N HIS A 170 0.95 4.01 -9.27
CA HIS A 170 2.28 3.83 -9.82
C HIS A 170 3.32 3.57 -8.73
N ARG A 171 4.04 2.46 -8.86
CA ARG A 171 5.17 2.09 -8.00
C ARG A 171 6.32 1.52 -8.85
N GLY A 172 7.50 2.14 -8.75
CA GLY A 172 8.70 1.64 -9.41
C GLY A 172 8.70 1.69 -10.95
N ASP A 173 7.71 2.35 -11.53
CA ASP A 173 7.53 2.46 -12.99
C ASP A 173 8.06 3.78 -13.57
N GLY A 174 7.79 4.00 -14.86
CA GLY A 174 8.22 5.19 -15.58
C GLY A 174 7.68 6.50 -15.03
N VAL A 175 6.49 6.50 -14.42
CA VAL A 175 5.89 7.70 -13.79
C VAL A 175 6.67 8.07 -12.53
N VAL A 176 6.99 7.11 -11.67
CA VAL A 176 7.79 7.34 -10.47
C VAL A 176 9.20 7.81 -10.86
N SER A 177 9.78 7.20 -11.87
CA SER A 177 11.09 7.61 -12.42
C SER A 177 11.04 9.05 -12.94
N ARG A 178 9.95 9.46 -13.61
CA ARG A 178 9.79 10.83 -14.12
C ARG A 178 9.76 11.86 -12.98
N ILE A 179 9.01 11.58 -11.92
CA ILE A 179 8.94 12.42 -10.71
C ILE A 179 10.32 12.54 -10.07
N ASN A 180 11.00 11.40 -9.87
CA ASN A 180 12.33 11.40 -9.28
C ASN A 180 13.37 12.13 -10.14
N ASN A 181 13.30 11.98 -11.48
CA ASN A 181 14.18 12.66 -12.40
C ASN A 181 13.99 14.18 -12.39
N ALA A 182 12.76 14.68 -12.17
CA ALA A 182 12.53 16.10 -11.99
C ALA A 182 13.29 16.63 -10.77
N PHE A 183 13.25 15.94 -9.64
CA PHE A 183 14.04 16.28 -8.48
C PHE A 183 15.54 16.19 -8.75
N MET A 184 16.01 15.14 -9.40
CA MET A 184 17.43 14.97 -9.70
C MET A 184 17.98 16.06 -10.64
N ARG A 185 17.15 16.57 -11.55
CA ARG A 185 17.47 17.71 -12.39
C ARG A 185 17.63 18.98 -11.56
N VAL A 186 16.63 19.31 -10.75
CA VAL A 186 16.62 20.48 -9.87
C VAL A 186 17.79 20.41 -8.86
N LYS A 187 18.01 19.23 -8.27
CA LYS A 187 19.12 18.96 -7.35
C LYS A 187 20.48 19.33 -8.00
N ARG A 188 20.67 19.02 -9.28
CA ARG A 188 21.89 19.37 -10.02
C ARG A 188 21.99 20.87 -10.27
N ILE A 189 20.91 21.50 -10.68
CA ILE A 189 20.87 22.94 -10.99
C ILE A 189 21.19 23.77 -9.76
N GLU A 190 20.56 23.46 -8.63
CA GLU A 190 20.67 24.22 -7.37
C GLU A 190 21.73 23.66 -6.40
N ASN A 191 22.47 22.63 -6.78
CA ASN A 191 23.45 21.95 -5.95
C ASN A 191 22.89 21.52 -4.56
N VAL A 192 21.68 20.96 -4.57
CA VAL A 192 20.99 20.54 -3.32
C VAL A 192 21.62 19.27 -2.78
N ARG A 193 22.02 19.27 -1.51
CA ARG A 193 22.56 18.09 -0.79
C ARG A 193 21.43 17.30 -0.09
N MET A 194 20.57 16.67 -0.88
CA MET A 194 19.49 15.84 -0.37
C MET A 194 19.37 14.57 -1.21
N ASP A 195 19.09 13.44 -0.56
CA ASP A 195 18.76 12.20 -1.24
C ASP A 195 17.34 12.23 -1.81
N VAL A 196 17.15 11.63 -2.97
CA VAL A 196 15.83 11.51 -3.60
C VAL A 196 14.81 10.81 -2.67
N ASN A 197 15.23 9.80 -1.93
CA ASN A 197 14.36 9.09 -0.99
C ASN A 197 13.93 9.94 0.22
N LYS A 198 14.70 10.99 0.55
CA LYS A 198 14.31 11.97 1.57
C LYS A 198 13.34 13.00 1.03
N TRP A 199 13.49 13.36 -0.23
CA TRP A 199 12.57 14.27 -0.90
C TRP A 199 11.25 13.59 -1.27
N ASN A 200 11.33 12.37 -1.81
CA ASN A 200 10.17 11.56 -2.20
C ASN A 200 10.09 10.30 -1.31
N PRO A 201 9.46 10.39 -0.14
CA PRO A 201 9.27 9.24 0.75
C PRO A 201 8.04 8.39 0.38
N SER A 202 7.46 8.60 -0.80
CA SER A 202 6.24 7.93 -1.22
C SER A 202 6.53 6.49 -1.64
N ASP A 203 5.74 5.56 -1.14
CA ASP A 203 5.81 4.14 -1.49
C ASP A 203 5.19 3.90 -2.88
N PHE A 204 4.14 4.65 -3.20
CA PHE A 204 3.54 4.72 -4.53
C PHE A 204 2.83 6.05 -4.77
N TRP A 205 2.45 6.31 -6.01
CA TRP A 205 1.78 7.53 -6.44
C TRP A 205 0.40 7.23 -7.01
N MET A 206 -0.59 8.03 -6.61
CA MET A 206 -1.89 8.12 -7.26
C MET A 206 -1.86 9.29 -8.23
N VAL A 207 -2.17 9.03 -9.48
CA VAL A 207 -2.13 10.01 -10.57
C VAL A 207 -3.50 10.09 -11.22
N GLU A 208 -4.08 11.28 -11.23
CA GLU A 208 -5.33 11.52 -11.94
C GLU A 208 -5.15 11.29 -13.44
N LYS A 209 -6.11 10.64 -14.07
CA LYS A 209 -6.09 10.43 -15.52
C LYS A 209 -6.07 11.79 -16.24
N GLY A 210 -5.07 11.97 -17.09
CA GLY A 210 -4.87 13.24 -17.80
C GLY A 210 -4.00 14.27 -17.06
N PHE A 211 -3.36 13.89 -15.95
CA PHE A 211 -2.43 14.79 -15.25
C PHE A 211 -1.33 15.29 -16.19
N ASN A 212 -1.12 16.60 -16.20
CA ASN A 212 -0.09 17.22 -17.03
C ASN A 212 1.28 17.18 -16.34
N PHE A 213 2.09 16.20 -16.69
CA PHE A 213 3.46 16.09 -16.20
C PHE A 213 4.40 17.22 -16.65
N GLY A 214 4.04 17.99 -17.68
CA GLY A 214 4.78 19.19 -18.09
C GLY A 214 4.97 20.20 -16.97
N ARG A 215 4.04 20.25 -16.01
CA ARG A 215 4.15 21.07 -14.79
C ARG A 215 5.38 20.70 -13.94
N ILE A 216 5.71 19.41 -13.88
CA ILE A 216 6.85 18.90 -13.12
C ILE A 216 8.13 19.00 -13.95
N ASP A 217 8.06 18.62 -15.22
CA ASP A 217 9.23 18.56 -16.10
C ASP A 217 9.80 19.96 -16.41
N GLY A 218 8.97 20.99 -16.35
CA GLY A 218 9.36 22.39 -16.59
C GLY A 218 10.08 23.05 -15.43
N GLU A 219 9.97 22.50 -14.21
CA GLU A 219 10.53 23.13 -13.02
C GLU A 219 12.06 23.10 -12.98
N GLN A 220 12.64 24.24 -12.62
CA GLN A 220 14.10 24.43 -12.56
C GLN A 220 14.60 24.66 -11.11
N THR A 221 13.69 24.90 -10.17
CA THR A 221 14.00 25.14 -8.75
C THR A 221 13.31 24.14 -7.85
N LEU A 222 13.93 23.86 -6.69
CA LEU A 222 13.33 22.98 -5.69
C LEU A 222 12.03 23.58 -5.13
N LEU A 223 12.02 24.90 -4.94
CA LEU A 223 10.83 25.60 -4.48
C LEU A 223 9.68 25.45 -5.47
N GLY A 224 9.91 25.70 -6.75
CA GLY A 224 8.90 25.54 -7.81
C GLY A 224 8.42 24.10 -7.93
N LEU A 225 9.32 23.12 -7.91
CA LEU A 225 8.95 21.71 -7.93
C LEU A 225 8.09 21.31 -6.72
N ASN A 226 8.48 21.72 -5.52
CA ASN A 226 7.71 21.46 -4.31
C ASN A 226 6.33 22.14 -4.35
N GLN A 227 6.25 23.34 -4.90
CA GLN A 227 4.99 24.07 -5.07
C GLN A 227 4.04 23.31 -6.02
N VAL A 228 4.52 22.85 -7.16
CA VAL A 228 3.72 22.05 -8.10
C VAL A 228 3.21 20.77 -7.45
N ILE A 229 4.05 20.05 -6.69
CA ILE A 229 3.63 18.84 -5.96
C ILE A 229 2.54 19.19 -4.92
N GLN A 230 2.72 20.27 -4.18
CA GLN A 230 1.75 20.71 -3.17
C GLN A 230 0.41 21.13 -3.80
N GLU A 231 0.43 21.92 -4.86
CA GLU A 231 -0.76 22.32 -5.61
C GLU A 231 -1.49 21.09 -6.17
N SER A 232 -0.75 20.15 -6.77
CA SER A 232 -1.29 18.90 -7.31
C SER A 232 -1.95 18.04 -6.23
N LEU A 233 -1.41 18.04 -5.02
CA LEU A 233 -2.06 17.37 -3.89
C LEU A 233 -3.36 18.08 -3.48
N GLN A 234 -3.38 19.41 -3.44
CA GLN A 234 -4.60 20.19 -3.12
C GLN A 234 -5.69 19.96 -4.18
N GLU A 235 -5.30 19.93 -5.44
CA GLU A 235 -6.16 19.59 -6.58
C GLU A 235 -6.58 18.11 -6.59
N LYS A 236 -5.92 17.26 -5.78
CA LYS A 236 -6.05 15.80 -5.78
C LYS A 236 -5.70 15.16 -7.13
N SER A 237 -4.79 15.77 -7.86
CA SER A 237 -4.39 15.32 -9.20
C SER A 237 -3.12 14.49 -9.22
N LEU A 238 -2.20 14.70 -8.26
CA LEU A 238 -0.99 13.92 -8.06
C LEU A 238 -0.73 13.77 -6.56
N ILE A 239 -0.73 12.53 -6.06
CA ILE A 239 -0.71 12.25 -4.63
C ILE A 239 0.33 11.18 -4.34
N GLY A 240 1.38 11.54 -3.61
CA GLY A 240 2.34 10.60 -3.08
C GLY A 240 1.78 9.94 -1.82
N ILE A 241 1.81 8.62 -1.76
CA ILE A 241 1.30 7.81 -0.65
C ILE A 241 2.46 7.09 0.01
N SER A 242 2.59 7.26 1.32
CA SER A 242 3.46 6.45 2.16
C SER A 242 2.59 5.77 3.21
N LEU A 243 2.57 4.45 3.20
CA LEU A 243 1.74 3.65 4.07
C LEU A 243 2.60 2.88 5.05
N LYS A 244 2.22 2.95 6.31
CA LYS A 244 2.80 2.11 7.35
C LYS A 244 1.90 0.91 7.59
N LYS A 245 2.49 -0.19 8.02
CA LYS A 245 1.73 -1.35 8.47
C LYS A 245 0.78 -0.92 9.59
N MET A 246 -0.50 -1.18 9.42
CA MET A 246 -1.56 -0.76 10.32
C MET A 246 -2.20 -1.96 11.00
N GLN A 247 -2.58 -1.78 12.26
CA GLN A 247 -3.36 -2.76 13.01
C GLN A 247 -4.64 -2.08 13.48
N GLY A 248 -5.79 -2.67 13.18
CA GLY A 248 -7.07 -2.21 13.67
C GLY A 248 -7.67 -0.97 13.00
N GLY A 249 -7.10 -0.49 11.91
CA GLY A 249 -7.63 0.63 11.15
C GLY A 249 -6.58 1.49 10.46
N ALA A 250 -7.01 2.36 9.56
CA ALA A 250 -6.15 3.27 8.82
C ALA A 250 -6.48 4.73 9.11
N SER A 251 -5.45 5.54 9.33
CA SER A 251 -5.56 6.98 9.37
C SER A 251 -4.65 7.60 8.32
N LEU A 252 -5.06 8.75 7.76
CA LEU A 252 -4.24 9.54 6.84
C LEU A 252 -3.79 10.82 7.54
N SER A 253 -2.50 11.11 7.44
CA SER A 253 -1.94 12.38 7.86
C SER A 253 -1.12 12.99 6.72
N LYS A 254 -1.16 14.32 6.60
CA LYS A 254 -0.26 15.04 5.70
C LYS A 254 1.10 15.16 6.37
N LYS A 255 2.16 14.77 5.65
CA LYS A 255 3.54 14.92 6.12
C LYS A 255 4.35 15.68 5.07
N ASN A 256 5.31 16.46 5.53
CA ASN A 256 6.22 17.23 4.68
C ASN A 256 5.51 18.24 3.76
N ILE A 257 4.26 18.57 4.05
CA ILE A 257 3.49 19.57 3.32
C ILE A 257 3.21 20.69 4.30
N THR A 258 3.99 21.74 4.19
CA THR A 258 3.73 22.97 4.96
C THR A 258 2.79 23.85 4.13
N SER A 259 1.62 24.13 4.68
CA SER A 259 0.66 25.09 4.08
C SER A 259 1.21 26.51 3.96
N ASN A 260 2.41 26.78 4.51
CA ASN A 260 2.99 28.09 4.66
C ASN A 260 4.42 28.15 4.09
N MET A 261 4.66 27.58 2.89
CA MET A 261 5.97 27.70 2.24
C MET A 261 6.39 29.16 1.94
N ASN A 262 5.44 30.13 2.02
CA ASN A 262 5.68 31.55 1.81
C ASN A 262 5.78 32.37 3.10
N GLN A 263 5.77 31.74 4.28
CA GLN A 263 6.04 32.50 5.50
C GLN A 263 7.56 32.67 5.63
N SER A 264 8.03 33.87 5.38
CA SER A 264 9.37 34.29 5.80
C SER A 264 9.46 34.09 7.32
N LYS A 265 10.36 33.21 7.76
CA LYS A 265 10.60 33.04 9.17
C LYS A 265 11.69 34.00 9.59
N GLU A 266 11.37 34.83 10.55
CA GLU A 266 12.31 35.82 11.08
C GLU A 266 13.26 35.16 12.09
N TYR A 267 14.50 35.58 12.08
CA TYR A 267 15.48 35.20 13.08
C TYR A 267 15.08 35.77 14.44
N THR A 268 14.98 34.94 15.46
CA THR A 268 14.59 35.32 16.82
C THR A 268 15.71 35.15 17.84
N GLY A 269 16.76 34.42 17.48
CA GLY A 269 17.87 34.21 18.39
C GLY A 269 18.75 33.03 18.03
N PHE A 270 19.75 32.82 18.86
CA PHE A 270 20.66 31.67 18.78
C PHE A 270 20.77 31.03 20.15
N SER A 271 20.83 29.71 20.21
CA SER A 271 21.18 28.98 21.42
C SER A 271 22.26 27.95 21.15
N TYR A 272 23.07 27.67 22.16
CA TYR A 272 24.15 26.70 22.07
C TYR A 272 24.09 25.74 23.25
N SER A 273 24.12 24.44 22.95
CA SER A 273 24.22 23.40 23.99
C SER A 273 25.67 22.94 24.12
N ARG A 274 26.26 23.19 25.24
CA ARG A 274 27.63 22.71 25.54
C ARG A 274 27.70 21.19 25.67
N THR A 275 26.62 20.55 26.10
CA THR A 275 26.57 19.11 26.31
C THR A 275 26.56 18.35 24.99
N SER A 276 25.80 18.81 23.99
CA SER A 276 25.72 18.18 22.67
C SER A 276 26.61 18.84 21.63
N MET A 277 27.26 19.94 21.95
CA MET A 277 28.05 20.78 21.03
C MET A 277 27.24 21.24 19.82
N ASP A 278 25.94 21.44 20.01
CA ASP A 278 25.02 21.85 18.95
C ASP A 278 24.65 23.34 19.08
N GLY A 279 24.69 24.05 17.97
CA GLY A 279 24.11 25.38 17.84
C GLY A 279 22.70 25.32 17.24
N TYR A 280 21.83 26.21 17.66
CA TYR A 280 20.49 26.31 17.12
C TYR A 280 20.20 27.75 16.71
N ILE A 281 19.84 27.93 15.44
CA ILE A 281 19.28 29.21 14.98
C ILE A 281 17.77 29.12 15.26
N LEU A 282 17.27 30.07 16.03
CA LEU A 282 15.88 30.16 16.42
C LEU A 282 15.15 31.07 15.45
N LEU A 283 14.02 30.62 14.95
CA LEU A 283 13.17 31.34 14.00
C LEU A 283 11.77 31.53 14.58
N SER A 284 11.06 32.53 14.07
CA SER A 284 9.66 32.79 14.44
C SER A 284 8.79 31.52 14.28
N GLY A 285 7.75 31.40 15.12
CA GLY A 285 6.87 30.24 15.14
C GLY A 285 7.49 28.96 15.73
N GLY A 286 8.54 29.08 16.55
CA GLY A 286 9.15 27.95 17.28
C GLY A 286 10.02 27.02 16.42
N THR A 287 10.32 27.40 15.20
CA THR A 287 11.21 26.63 14.31
C THR A 287 12.66 26.77 14.80
N LYS A 288 13.39 25.66 14.81
CA LYS A 288 14.82 25.62 15.12
C LYS A 288 15.59 24.99 13.97
N ILE A 289 16.70 25.62 13.57
CA ILE A 289 17.67 25.03 12.64
C ILE A 289 18.87 24.59 13.47
N GLN A 290 19.13 23.29 13.52
CA GLN A 290 20.30 22.74 14.21
C GLN A 290 21.51 22.87 13.30
N TYR A 291 22.56 23.45 13.84
CA TYR A 291 23.89 23.50 13.24
C TYR A 291 24.85 22.65 14.08
N ARG A 292 25.46 21.69 13.46
CA ARG A 292 26.48 20.84 14.08
C ARG A 292 27.75 20.91 13.25
N SER A 293 28.83 21.33 13.84
CA SER A 293 30.14 21.29 13.23
C SER A 293 30.78 19.93 13.46
N PHE A 294 31.08 19.24 12.40
CA PHE A 294 31.90 18.02 12.39
C PHE A 294 33.35 18.46 12.10
N GLY A 295 33.95 19.21 13.00
CA GLY A 295 35.38 19.49 12.97
C GLY A 295 36.11 18.26 13.48
N GLY A 296 36.71 17.48 12.57
CA GLY A 296 37.81 16.61 12.92
C GLY A 296 39.08 17.43 13.04
N PRO A 297 40.11 16.97 13.78
CA PRO A 297 41.42 17.60 13.86
C PRO A 297 42.09 17.65 12.51
#